data_c1f98fbbd22f681121927d186ff0e881
#
_entry.id   c1f98fbbd22f681121927d186ff0e881
#
_cell.length_a   1.000
_cell.length_b   1.000
_cell.length_c   1.000
_cell.angle_alpha   90.00
_cell.angle_beta   90.00
_cell.angle_gamma   90.00
#
_symmetry.space_group_name_H-M   'P 1'
#
loop_
_entity.id
_entity.type
_entity.pdbx_description
1 polymer ?
#
loop_
_entity_poly.entity_id
_entity_poly.type
_entity_poly.pdbx_seq_one_letter_code
_entity_poly.pdbx_strand_id
1 'polypeptide(L)'
;VRADASRNHERIVAAAVLAFEELGPEVTLEEIAARAEVSAMTLYRRFRNRGQLARAVFEHVLATELEPVTAVHTDDPWQDLVGTLEAVTEVLARRRAVIALAHQFEAFANDSTRRFLLAIEPLLRRAIDAGVVRPELQPRDLNAITFMNLATAHPGDPDGDDRRRYLALLID
;
A
#
# COMPACT_ATOMS: atom_id res chain seq x y z
N VAL A 1 -11.15 29.03 -2.88
CA VAL A 1 -10.39 28.56 -4.06
C VAL A 1 -9.38 27.44 -3.70
N ARG A 2 -8.51 27.58 -2.67
CA ARG A 2 -7.57 26.52 -2.28
C ARG A 2 -8.27 25.31 -1.64
N ALA A 3 -9.24 25.52 -0.77
CA ALA A 3 -10.00 24.46 -0.09
C ALA A 3 -10.83 23.62 -1.09
N ASP A 4 -11.39 24.24 -2.13
CA ASP A 4 -12.16 23.53 -3.18
C ASP A 4 -11.23 22.69 -4.07
N ALA A 5 -10.04 23.20 -4.37
CA ALA A 5 -9.04 22.45 -5.13
C ALA A 5 -8.51 21.24 -4.35
N SER A 6 -8.35 21.33 -3.02
CA SER A 6 -7.98 20.20 -2.16
C SER A 6 -9.09 19.15 -2.10
N ARG A 7 -10.33 19.58 -1.83
CA ARG A 7 -11.49 18.67 -1.82
C ARG A 7 -11.69 17.94 -3.14
N ASN A 8 -11.53 18.63 -4.28
CA ASN A 8 -11.62 18.00 -5.59
C ASN A 8 -10.48 17.00 -5.84
N HIS A 9 -9.27 17.31 -5.38
CA HIS A 9 -8.16 16.37 -5.46
C HIS A 9 -8.45 15.08 -4.68
N GLU A 10 -8.85 15.20 -3.43
CA GLU A 10 -9.18 14.05 -2.56
C GLU A 10 -10.33 13.22 -3.14
N ARG A 11 -11.39 13.87 -3.66
CA ARG A 11 -12.52 13.19 -4.32
C ARG A 11 -12.07 12.41 -5.56
N ILE A 12 -11.24 12.99 -6.41
CA ILE A 12 -10.73 12.31 -7.62
C ILE A 12 -9.88 11.12 -7.22
N VAL A 13 -8.97 11.28 -6.26
CA VAL A 13 -8.09 10.20 -5.82
C VAL A 13 -8.89 9.07 -5.17
N ALA A 14 -9.81 9.37 -4.27
CA ALA A 14 -10.67 8.35 -3.65
C ALA A 14 -11.53 7.60 -4.68
N ALA A 15 -12.14 8.32 -5.63
CA ALA A 15 -12.89 7.71 -6.73
C ALA A 15 -12.02 6.84 -7.63
N ALA A 16 -10.76 7.26 -7.87
CA ALA A 16 -9.81 6.50 -8.67
C ALA A 16 -9.37 5.19 -7.98
N VAL A 17 -9.15 5.20 -6.66
CA VAL A 17 -8.87 3.97 -5.88
C VAL A 17 -9.97 2.94 -6.13
N LEU A 18 -11.23 3.32 -5.94
CA LEU A 18 -12.37 2.43 -6.12
C LEU A 18 -12.54 1.98 -7.58
N ALA A 19 -12.37 2.92 -8.53
CA ALA A 19 -12.51 2.61 -9.94
C ALA A 19 -11.45 1.59 -10.42
N PHE A 20 -10.20 1.72 -9.99
CA PHE A 20 -9.15 0.78 -10.33
C PHE A 20 -9.40 -0.61 -9.74
N GLU A 21 -9.90 -0.72 -8.51
CA GLU A 21 -10.19 -2.01 -7.88
C GLU A 21 -11.43 -2.70 -8.50
N GLU A 22 -12.46 -1.94 -8.84
CA GLU A 22 -13.72 -2.50 -9.37
C GLU A 22 -13.65 -2.80 -10.88
N LEU A 23 -13.04 -1.91 -11.67
CA LEU A 23 -13.01 -1.95 -13.13
C LEU A 23 -11.65 -2.37 -13.70
N GLY A 24 -10.63 -2.45 -12.85
CA GLY A 24 -9.27 -2.81 -13.25
C GLY A 24 -8.43 -1.61 -13.72
N PRO A 25 -7.15 -1.87 -14.03
CA PRO A 25 -6.18 -0.83 -14.36
C PRO A 25 -6.46 -0.08 -15.66
N GLU A 26 -7.36 -0.58 -16.51
CA GLU A 26 -7.67 0.02 -17.81
C GLU A 26 -8.82 1.06 -17.77
N VAL A 27 -9.44 1.28 -16.59
CA VAL A 27 -10.51 2.29 -16.43
C VAL A 27 -10.04 3.66 -16.95
N THR A 28 -10.89 4.36 -17.68
CA THR A 28 -10.57 5.64 -18.31
C THR A 28 -10.58 6.81 -17.32
N LEU A 29 -9.87 7.89 -17.64
CA LEU A 29 -9.90 9.11 -16.82
C LEU A 29 -11.29 9.77 -16.80
N GLU A 30 -12.05 9.60 -17.88
CA GLU A 30 -13.43 10.07 -18.02
C GLU A 30 -14.38 9.33 -17.06
N GLU A 31 -14.25 7.99 -16.95
CA GLU A 31 -15.01 7.19 -15.99
C GLU A 31 -14.68 7.56 -14.55
N ILE A 32 -13.39 7.80 -14.26
CA ILE A 32 -12.95 8.27 -12.95
C ILE A 32 -13.52 9.66 -12.65
N ALA A 33 -13.52 10.58 -13.62
CA ALA A 33 -14.08 11.93 -13.46
C ALA A 33 -15.59 11.87 -13.17
N ALA A 34 -16.32 11.00 -13.88
CA ALA A 34 -17.75 10.79 -13.65
C ALA A 34 -18.02 10.25 -12.23
N ARG A 35 -17.24 9.27 -11.76
CA ARG A 35 -17.35 8.74 -10.39
C ARG A 35 -17.01 9.77 -9.31
N ALA A 36 -16.02 10.61 -9.58
CA ALA A 36 -15.64 11.72 -8.69
C ALA A 36 -16.62 12.90 -8.73
N GLU A 37 -17.66 12.84 -9.58
CA GLU A 37 -18.60 13.93 -9.83
C GLU A 37 -17.90 15.24 -10.20
N VAL A 38 -16.88 15.16 -11.05
CA VAL A 38 -16.16 16.31 -11.60
C VAL A 38 -16.17 16.24 -13.12
N SER A 39 -15.97 17.38 -13.79
CA SER A 39 -15.79 17.37 -15.24
C SER A 39 -14.45 16.74 -15.62
N ALA A 40 -14.38 16.07 -16.78
CA ALA A 40 -13.13 15.55 -17.33
C ALA A 40 -12.06 16.66 -17.41
N MET A 41 -12.44 17.88 -17.78
CA MET A 41 -11.53 19.03 -17.82
C MET A 41 -10.94 19.34 -16.43
N THR A 42 -11.72 19.20 -15.36
CA THR A 42 -11.24 19.39 -13.98
C THR A 42 -10.21 18.33 -13.62
N LEU A 43 -10.45 17.06 -13.99
CA LEU A 43 -9.51 15.97 -13.77
C LEU A 43 -8.21 16.21 -14.56
N TYR A 44 -8.28 16.48 -15.87
CA TYR A 44 -7.11 16.74 -16.72
C TYR A 44 -6.29 17.96 -16.29
N ARG A 45 -6.94 18.97 -15.77
CA ARG A 45 -6.23 20.13 -15.20
C ARG A 45 -5.46 19.75 -13.94
N ARG A 46 -5.94 18.78 -13.16
CA ARG A 46 -5.30 18.33 -11.91
C ARG A 46 -4.23 17.26 -12.15
N PHE A 47 -4.53 16.32 -13.05
CA PHE A 47 -3.65 15.20 -13.40
C PHE A 47 -3.43 15.21 -14.90
N ARG A 48 -2.26 15.65 -15.35
CA ARG A 48 -1.92 15.79 -16.78
C ARG A 48 -1.88 14.47 -17.53
N ASN A 49 -1.68 13.36 -16.82
CA ASN A 49 -1.64 12.02 -17.39
C ASN A 49 -1.97 10.97 -16.32
N ARG A 50 -2.17 9.74 -16.79
CA ARG A 50 -2.50 8.58 -15.98
C ARG A 50 -1.43 8.29 -14.92
N GLY A 51 -0.14 8.46 -15.22
CA GLY A 51 0.94 8.23 -14.28
C GLY A 51 0.93 9.18 -13.09
N GLN A 52 0.55 10.46 -13.29
CA GLN A 52 0.36 11.38 -12.17
C GLN A 52 -0.80 10.98 -11.27
N LEU A 53 -1.91 10.52 -11.85
CA LEU A 53 -3.03 10.00 -11.07
C LEU A 53 -2.63 8.71 -10.33
N ALA A 54 -1.95 7.76 -11.00
CA ALA A 54 -1.46 6.54 -10.39
C ALA A 54 -0.59 6.81 -9.16
N ARG A 55 0.33 7.76 -9.28
CA ARG A 55 1.18 8.20 -8.15
C ARG A 55 0.35 8.76 -7.00
N ALA A 56 -0.61 9.65 -7.27
CA ALA A 56 -1.46 10.23 -6.24
C ALA A 56 -2.35 9.18 -5.56
N VAL A 57 -2.87 8.22 -6.31
CA VAL A 57 -3.65 7.09 -5.80
C VAL A 57 -2.79 6.21 -4.88
N PHE A 58 -1.57 5.87 -5.30
CA PHE A 58 -0.65 5.09 -4.48
C PHE A 58 -0.26 5.83 -3.19
N GLU A 59 0.09 7.12 -3.27
CA GLU A 59 0.36 7.97 -2.10
C GLU A 59 -0.82 8.04 -1.13
N HIS A 60 -2.04 8.09 -1.66
CA HIS A 60 -3.24 8.06 -0.83
C HIS A 60 -3.37 6.74 -0.08
N VAL A 61 -3.23 5.60 -0.76
CA VAL A 61 -3.28 4.27 -0.12
C VAL A 61 -2.16 4.13 0.92
N LEU A 62 -0.95 4.60 0.62
CA LEU A 62 0.16 4.61 1.55
C LEU A 62 -0.19 5.38 2.83
N ALA A 63 -0.68 6.62 2.69
CA ALA A 63 -0.97 7.49 3.83
C ALA A 63 -2.19 7.05 4.65
N THR A 64 -3.22 6.49 4.00
CA THR A 64 -4.50 6.18 4.68
C THR A 64 -4.63 4.73 5.13
N GLU A 65 -3.91 3.80 4.50
CA GLU A 65 -4.05 2.38 4.79
C GLU A 65 -2.73 1.71 5.25
N LEU A 66 -1.58 2.07 4.68
CA LEU A 66 -0.30 1.43 5.02
C LEU A 66 0.40 2.09 6.22
N GLU A 67 0.51 3.40 6.26
CA GLU A 67 1.17 4.10 7.38
C GLU A 67 0.44 3.87 8.73
N PRO A 68 -0.89 3.87 8.82
CA PRO A 68 -1.56 3.61 10.09
C PRO A 68 -1.26 2.25 10.70
N VAL A 69 -1.09 1.19 9.87
CA VAL A 69 -0.82 -0.16 10.38
C VAL A 69 0.61 -0.31 10.92
N THR A 70 1.55 0.55 10.51
CA THR A 70 2.91 0.56 11.05
C THR A 70 3.05 1.31 12.39
N ALA A 71 2.02 2.01 12.81
CA ALA A 71 2.02 2.81 14.03
C ALA A 71 1.56 2.06 15.28
N VAL A 72 1.15 0.80 15.14
CA VAL A 72 0.67 -0.02 16.26
C VAL A 72 1.86 -0.57 17.04
N HIS A 73 1.89 -0.29 18.35
CA HIS A 73 2.92 -0.78 19.26
C HIS A 73 2.29 -1.35 20.52
N THR A 74 2.66 -2.59 20.86
CA THR A 74 2.31 -3.29 22.09
C THR A 74 3.57 -3.61 22.90
N ASP A 75 3.42 -4.40 23.96
CA ASP A 75 4.56 -4.89 24.74
C ASP A 75 5.20 -6.17 24.13
N ASP A 76 4.63 -6.71 23.05
CA ASP A 76 5.13 -7.91 22.36
C ASP A 76 5.78 -7.53 21.00
N PRO A 77 7.13 -7.43 20.93
CA PRO A 77 7.84 -7.06 19.72
C PRO A 77 7.63 -8.04 18.53
N TRP A 78 7.41 -9.32 18.80
CA TRP A 78 7.11 -10.32 17.77
C TRP A 78 5.74 -10.07 17.14
N GLN A 79 4.71 -9.94 17.99
CA GLN A 79 3.35 -9.66 17.52
C GLN A 79 3.24 -8.31 16.81
N ASP A 80 3.96 -7.29 17.26
CA ASP A 80 4.01 -5.99 16.61
C ASP A 80 4.60 -6.11 15.19
N LEU A 81 5.71 -6.83 15.04
CA LEU A 81 6.37 -7.00 13.73
C LEU A 81 5.51 -7.87 12.79
N VAL A 82 5.11 -9.06 13.23
CA VAL A 82 4.34 -10.02 12.42
C VAL A 82 2.97 -9.43 12.07
N GLY A 83 2.25 -8.89 13.05
CA GLY A 83 0.95 -8.26 12.83
C GLY A 83 1.00 -7.09 11.86
N THR A 84 2.07 -6.27 11.93
CA THR A 84 2.28 -5.20 10.95
C THR A 84 2.50 -5.75 9.55
N LEU A 85 3.34 -6.77 9.37
CA LEU A 85 3.60 -7.38 8.06
C LEU A 85 2.36 -8.08 7.50
N GLU A 86 1.57 -8.73 8.34
CA GLU A 86 0.26 -9.31 7.96
C GLU A 86 -0.70 -8.22 7.48
N ALA A 87 -0.86 -7.15 8.27
CA ALA A 87 -1.74 -6.04 7.92
C ALA A 87 -1.31 -5.33 6.63
N VAL A 88 -0.01 -5.11 6.43
CA VAL A 88 0.54 -4.56 5.19
C VAL A 88 0.25 -5.49 4.01
N THR A 89 0.50 -6.79 4.15
CA THR A 89 0.22 -7.78 3.10
C THR A 89 -1.27 -7.80 2.76
N GLU A 90 -2.16 -7.71 3.75
CA GLU A 90 -3.61 -7.65 3.54
C GLU A 90 -4.02 -6.40 2.76
N VAL A 91 -3.48 -5.22 3.10
CA VAL A 91 -3.73 -3.99 2.34
C VAL A 91 -3.25 -4.14 0.90
N LEU A 92 -2.04 -4.64 0.68
CA LEU A 92 -1.49 -4.83 -0.66
C LEU A 92 -2.30 -5.85 -1.47
N ALA A 93 -2.77 -6.94 -0.85
CA ALA A 93 -3.61 -7.95 -1.47
C ALA A 93 -4.97 -7.37 -1.89
N ARG A 94 -5.58 -6.53 -1.06
CA ARG A 94 -6.84 -5.86 -1.34
C ARG A 94 -6.69 -4.77 -2.41
N ARG A 95 -5.53 -4.12 -2.51
CA ARG A 95 -5.22 -3.02 -3.43
C ARG A 95 -4.39 -3.44 -4.65
N ARG A 96 -4.60 -4.69 -5.15
CA ARG A 96 -3.81 -5.27 -6.25
C ARG A 96 -3.76 -4.41 -7.51
N ALA A 97 -4.91 -3.84 -7.92
CA ALA A 97 -4.97 -3.01 -9.12
C ALA A 97 -4.19 -1.72 -8.95
N VAL A 98 -4.26 -1.08 -7.78
CA VAL A 98 -3.47 0.12 -7.45
C VAL A 98 -1.98 -0.21 -7.43
N ILE A 99 -1.59 -1.35 -6.85
CA ILE A 99 -0.19 -1.79 -6.78
C ILE A 99 0.36 -2.10 -8.19
N ALA A 100 -0.41 -2.81 -9.03
CA ALA A 100 -0.03 -3.08 -10.42
C ALA A 100 0.15 -1.77 -11.23
N LEU A 101 -0.75 -0.82 -11.04
CA LEU A 101 -0.69 0.49 -11.66
C LEU A 101 0.53 1.29 -11.18
N ALA A 102 0.83 1.23 -9.87
CA ALA A 102 2.00 1.88 -9.30
C ALA A 102 3.31 1.31 -9.87
N HIS A 103 3.38 -0.01 -10.09
CA HIS A 103 4.51 -0.65 -10.78
C HIS A 103 4.63 -0.18 -12.23
N GLN A 104 3.52 -0.18 -12.99
CA GLN A 104 3.50 0.21 -14.40
C GLN A 104 4.02 1.65 -14.62
N PHE A 105 3.73 2.55 -13.70
CA PHE A 105 4.11 3.96 -13.80
C PHE A 105 5.27 4.36 -12.89
N GLU A 106 6.04 3.38 -12.39
CA GLU A 106 7.18 3.61 -11.48
C GLU A 106 6.82 4.53 -10.29
N ALA A 107 5.56 4.45 -9.84
CA ALA A 107 5.06 5.29 -8.75
C ALA A 107 5.69 4.94 -7.38
N PHE A 108 6.34 3.78 -7.28
CA PHE A 108 7.18 3.37 -6.15
C PHE A 108 8.52 4.11 -6.08
N ALA A 109 8.79 5.05 -7.01
CA ALA A 109 10.07 5.71 -7.11
C ALA A 109 10.52 6.31 -5.76
N ASN A 110 11.45 5.61 -5.15
CA ASN A 110 12.35 5.99 -4.06
C ASN A 110 11.72 6.54 -2.76
N ASP A 111 10.71 7.41 -2.79
CA ASP A 111 10.23 8.07 -1.58
C ASP A 111 9.20 7.23 -0.81
N SER A 112 8.25 6.61 -1.49
CA SER A 112 7.19 5.79 -0.86
C SER A 112 7.76 4.53 -0.23
N THR A 113 8.64 3.81 -0.95
CA THR A 113 9.35 2.65 -0.41
C THR A 113 10.24 3.06 0.76
N ARG A 114 10.95 4.19 0.65
CA ARG A 114 11.77 4.72 1.73
C ARG A 114 10.94 5.05 2.97
N ARG A 115 9.78 5.70 2.82
CA ARG A 115 8.86 6.01 3.94
C ARG A 115 8.41 4.74 4.65
N PHE A 116 8.02 3.70 3.89
CA PHE A 116 7.65 2.40 4.45
C PHE A 116 8.80 1.77 5.22
N LEU A 117 10.02 1.74 4.65
CA LEU A 117 11.19 1.19 5.32
C LEU A 117 11.54 1.94 6.61
N LEU A 118 11.41 3.26 6.63
CA LEU A 118 11.61 4.09 7.82
C LEU A 118 10.54 3.83 8.89
N ALA A 119 9.31 3.53 8.49
CA ALA A 119 8.22 3.23 9.42
C ALA A 119 8.38 1.83 10.07
N ILE A 120 8.91 0.85 9.33
CA ILE A 120 9.05 -0.54 9.83
C ILE A 120 10.37 -0.77 10.59
N GLU A 121 11.37 0.07 10.39
CA GLU A 121 12.69 -0.09 11.02
C GLU A 121 12.64 -0.13 12.56
N PRO A 122 11.87 0.72 13.26
CA PRO A 122 11.76 0.64 14.72
C PRO A 122 11.16 -0.66 15.23
N LEU A 123 10.18 -1.22 14.51
CA LEU A 123 9.54 -2.50 14.84
C LEU A 123 10.56 -3.64 14.73
N LEU A 124 11.30 -3.69 13.61
CA LEU A 124 12.36 -4.68 13.40
C LEU A 124 13.44 -4.58 14.48
N ARG A 125 13.89 -3.36 14.80
CA ARG A 125 14.92 -3.15 15.83
C ARG A 125 14.48 -3.68 17.19
N ARG A 126 13.24 -3.36 17.61
CA ARG A 126 12.67 -3.90 18.86
C ARG A 126 12.61 -5.44 18.88
N ALA A 127 12.24 -6.05 17.75
CA ALA A 127 12.20 -7.51 17.64
C ALA A 127 13.59 -8.15 17.69
N ILE A 128 14.60 -7.53 17.09
CA ILE A 128 16.01 -7.94 17.18
C ILE A 128 16.52 -7.80 18.63
N ASP A 129 16.29 -6.65 19.26
CA ASP A 129 16.74 -6.36 20.63
C ASP A 129 16.09 -7.32 21.66
N ALA A 130 14.86 -7.76 21.39
CA ALA A 130 14.17 -8.79 22.17
C ALA A 130 14.64 -10.22 21.86
N GLY A 131 15.48 -10.43 20.85
CA GLY A 131 15.99 -11.76 20.44
C GLY A 131 14.93 -12.66 19.82
N VAL A 132 13.82 -12.10 19.32
CA VAL A 132 12.71 -12.87 18.74
C VAL A 132 12.79 -13.00 17.22
N VAL A 133 13.73 -12.29 16.58
CA VAL A 133 14.06 -12.45 15.16
C VAL A 133 15.57 -12.44 14.96
N ARG A 134 16.01 -12.93 13.81
CA ARG A 134 17.43 -13.00 13.44
C ARG A 134 18.05 -11.60 13.37
N PRO A 135 19.24 -11.38 13.97
CA PRO A 135 19.87 -10.05 14.01
C PRO A 135 20.37 -9.55 12.65
N GLU A 136 20.48 -10.44 11.65
CA GLU A 136 20.91 -10.10 10.29
C GLU A 136 19.82 -9.46 9.44
N LEU A 137 18.53 -9.57 9.86
CA LEU A 137 17.41 -9.01 9.13
C LEU A 137 17.51 -7.49 9.03
N GLN A 138 17.22 -6.99 7.84
CA GLN A 138 17.22 -5.57 7.53
C GLN A 138 15.82 -5.13 7.05
N PRO A 139 15.45 -3.85 7.17
CA PRO A 139 14.15 -3.35 6.70
C PRO A 139 13.84 -3.72 5.24
N ARG A 140 14.86 -3.72 4.36
CA ARG A 140 14.72 -4.13 2.96
C ARG A 140 14.33 -5.60 2.79
N ASP A 141 14.76 -6.47 3.72
CA ASP A 141 14.43 -7.91 3.67
C ASP A 141 12.95 -8.10 4.01
N LEU A 142 12.42 -7.34 4.97
CA LEU A 142 10.99 -7.35 5.30
C LEU A 142 10.12 -6.89 4.12
N ASN A 143 10.58 -5.88 3.38
CA ASN A 143 9.91 -5.46 2.15
C ASN A 143 9.88 -6.59 1.11
N ALA A 144 11.01 -7.26 0.88
CA ALA A 144 11.09 -8.40 -0.03
C ALA A 144 10.20 -9.57 0.44
N ILE A 145 10.22 -9.89 1.74
CA ILE A 145 9.36 -10.91 2.36
C ILE A 145 7.89 -10.59 2.14
N THR A 146 7.48 -9.33 2.34
CA THR A 146 6.11 -8.88 2.11
C THR A 146 5.66 -9.12 0.66
N PHE A 147 6.49 -8.76 -0.33
CA PHE A 147 6.16 -9.01 -1.74
C PHE A 147 6.18 -10.49 -2.11
N MET A 148 7.11 -11.29 -1.58
CA MET A 148 7.10 -12.75 -1.77
C MET A 148 5.83 -13.36 -1.18
N ASN A 149 5.43 -12.92 0.02
CA ASN A 149 4.20 -13.38 0.66
C ASN A 149 2.95 -12.96 -0.12
N LEU A 150 2.92 -11.73 -0.66
CA LEU A 150 1.83 -11.28 -1.51
C LEU A 150 1.68 -12.14 -2.77
N ALA A 151 2.79 -12.64 -3.34
CA ALA A 151 2.77 -13.53 -4.50
C ALA A 151 2.14 -14.90 -4.21
N THR A 152 2.05 -15.31 -2.94
CA THR A 152 1.37 -16.56 -2.55
C THR A 152 -0.15 -16.42 -2.46
N ALA A 153 -0.68 -15.20 -2.57
CA ALA A 153 -2.11 -14.95 -2.50
C ALA A 153 -2.84 -15.60 -3.70
N HIS A 154 -3.81 -16.45 -3.43
CA HIS A 154 -4.58 -17.17 -4.45
C HIS A 154 -6.07 -17.28 -4.04
N PRO A 155 -6.99 -17.54 -5.00
CA PRO A 155 -8.43 -17.60 -4.70
C PRO A 155 -8.84 -18.70 -3.71
N GLY A 156 -8.00 -19.72 -3.51
CA GLY A 156 -8.24 -20.80 -2.55
C GLY A 156 -7.89 -20.45 -1.09
N ASP A 157 -7.34 -19.27 -0.83
CA ASP A 157 -7.00 -18.76 0.50
C ASP A 157 -7.70 -17.41 0.77
N PRO A 158 -9.05 -17.37 0.81
CA PRO A 158 -9.81 -16.15 0.95
C PRO A 158 -9.57 -15.44 2.30
N ASP A 159 -9.29 -16.22 3.34
CA ASP A 159 -9.05 -15.72 4.70
C ASP A 159 -7.58 -15.39 4.97
N GLY A 160 -6.67 -15.71 4.04
CA GLY A 160 -5.25 -15.43 4.13
C GLY A 160 -4.47 -16.33 5.11
N ASP A 161 -5.02 -17.50 5.46
CA ASP A 161 -4.40 -18.43 6.42
C ASP A 161 -3.05 -18.96 5.93
N ASP A 162 -2.98 -19.34 4.65
CA ASP A 162 -1.75 -19.78 4.03
C ASP A 162 -0.70 -18.66 3.98
N ARG A 163 -1.12 -17.44 3.66
CA ARG A 163 -0.23 -16.27 3.68
C ARG A 163 0.36 -16.00 5.06
N ARG A 164 -0.46 -16.07 6.12
CA ARG A 164 0.01 -15.91 7.51
C ARG A 164 1.02 -16.98 7.88
N ARG A 165 0.73 -18.23 7.52
CA ARG A 165 1.64 -19.34 7.74
C ARG A 165 2.98 -19.16 7.01
N TYR A 166 2.96 -18.76 5.74
CA TYR A 166 4.18 -18.54 4.97
C TYR A 166 4.98 -17.35 5.50
N LEU A 167 4.31 -16.29 5.92
CA LEU A 167 4.97 -15.15 6.56
C LEU A 167 5.72 -15.58 7.82
N ALA A 168 5.08 -16.33 8.69
CA ALA A 168 5.71 -16.86 9.91
C ALA A 168 6.95 -17.70 9.58
N LEU A 169 6.89 -18.59 8.58
CA LEU A 169 8.02 -19.40 8.14
C LEU A 169 9.20 -18.62 7.55
N LEU A 170 8.95 -17.41 7.01
CA LEU A 170 9.98 -16.57 6.41
C LEU A 170 10.73 -15.70 7.43
N ILE A 171 10.10 -15.43 8.58
CA ILE A 171 10.62 -14.50 9.60
C ILE A 171 11.30 -15.24 10.76
N ASP A 172 10.88 -16.47 11.05
CA ASP A 172 11.35 -17.33 12.17
C ASP A 172 12.86 -17.69 12.09
#